data_24bf909f886777a79454d08a5e34d80a
#
_entry.id   24bf909f886777a79454d08a5e34d80a
#
_cell.length_a   1.000
_cell.length_b   1.000
_cell.length_c   1.000
_cell.angle_alpha   90.00
_cell.angle_beta   90.00
_cell.angle_gamma   90.00
#
_symmetry.space_group_name_H-M   'P 1'
#
loop_
_entity.id
_entity.type
_entity.pdbx_description
1 polymer ?
#
loop_
_entity_poly.entity_id
_entity_poly.type
_entity_poly.pdbx_seq_one_letter_code
_entity_poly.pdbx_strand_id
1 'polypeptide(L)'
;IICAFALCFCFVNTCALGNQSLSDAVVDTTQLQADNGKRPNIVFILADDLGYTDIAPYGSEVNTPSLSALAEQGVRFTNYHTAANCAPARAMLLTGVDSHLAGVPNIPEMLAPQQRKHVNYQGVLGDDVVTVATLLEDSGYHTYMAGKWHLGMEPNKRPSRRGFQRTMAMMDSG
;
A
#
# COMPACT_ATOMS: atom_id res chain seq x y z
N ILE A 1 7.95 14.26 4.68
CA ILE A 1 6.62 13.68 4.98
C ILE A 1 6.26 12.85 3.76
N ILE A 2 6.28 11.54 3.91
CA ILE A 2 5.97 10.61 2.83
C ILE A 2 4.46 10.39 2.85
N CYS A 3 3.73 10.90 1.85
CA CYS A 3 2.36 10.48 1.61
C CYS A 3 2.37 9.26 0.70
N ALA A 4 2.10 8.09 1.26
CA ALA A 4 1.81 6.91 0.46
C ALA A 4 0.37 7.02 -0.05
N PHE A 5 0.20 7.15 -1.37
CA PHE A 5 -1.09 7.02 -2.02
C PHE A 5 -1.31 5.56 -2.38
N ALA A 6 -2.21 4.90 -1.70
CA ALA A 6 -2.77 3.64 -2.16
C ALA A 6 -4.08 3.96 -2.90
N LEU A 7 -4.04 4.00 -4.23
CA LEU A 7 -5.26 4.02 -5.05
C LEU A 7 -5.73 2.59 -5.23
N CYS A 8 -6.77 2.22 -4.49
CA CYS A 8 -7.47 0.96 -4.69
C CYS A 8 -8.61 1.21 -5.67
N PHE A 9 -8.50 0.67 -6.89
CA PHE A 9 -9.59 0.71 -7.87
C PHE A 9 -10.54 -0.46 -7.64
N CYS A 10 -11.70 -0.17 -7.04
CA CYS A 10 -12.88 -1.00 -7.22
C CYS A 10 -13.76 -0.33 -8.28
N PHE A 11 -13.91 -0.92 -9.45
CA PHE A 11 -14.97 -0.54 -10.38
C PHE A 11 -16.31 -0.97 -9.78
N VAL A 12 -17.03 -0.03 -9.20
CA VAL A 12 -18.42 -0.23 -8.82
C VAL A 12 -19.30 0.44 -9.88
N ASN A 13 -20.16 -0.35 -10.52
CA ASN A 13 -21.17 0.14 -11.44
C ASN A 13 -22.09 1.13 -10.73
N THR A 14 -22.33 2.27 -11.36
CA THR A 14 -23.16 3.37 -10.89
C THR A 14 -24.59 2.93 -10.57
N CYS A 15 -24.97 3.04 -9.30
CA CYS A 15 -26.37 3.09 -8.88
C CYS A 15 -26.68 4.48 -8.34
N ALA A 16 -27.79 5.06 -8.81
CA ALA A 16 -28.24 6.42 -8.52
C ALA A 16 -28.44 6.66 -7.01
N LEU A 17 -27.81 7.71 -6.49
CA LEU A 17 -27.95 8.13 -5.10
C LEU A 17 -29.22 8.98 -4.92
N GLY A 18 -30.22 8.41 -4.25
CA GLY A 18 -31.28 9.15 -3.57
C GLY A 18 -30.76 9.66 -2.23
N ASN A 19 -31.19 10.88 -1.90
CA ASN A 19 -30.82 11.64 -0.70
C ASN A 19 -31.24 10.89 0.59
N GLN A 20 -30.28 10.34 1.35
CA GLN A 20 -30.53 9.78 2.69
C GLN A 20 -29.55 10.34 3.73
N SER A 21 -30.06 10.57 4.93
CA SER A 21 -29.36 11.19 6.07
C SER A 21 -28.22 10.32 6.63
N LEU A 22 -27.19 10.98 7.15
CA LEU A 22 -25.92 10.44 7.64
C LEU A 22 -25.98 9.51 8.88
N SER A 23 -27.15 9.01 9.29
CA SER A 23 -27.30 8.26 10.54
C SER A 23 -27.20 6.73 10.42
N ASP A 24 -27.21 6.15 9.21
CA ASP A 24 -27.31 4.69 9.05
C ASP A 24 -26.36 4.11 8.00
N ALA A 25 -25.10 4.53 7.99
CA ALA A 25 -24.08 3.86 7.18
C ALA A 25 -23.63 2.53 7.83
N VAL A 26 -24.59 1.63 8.04
CA VAL A 26 -24.28 0.19 8.11
C VAL A 26 -23.95 -0.22 6.69
N VAL A 27 -22.68 -0.48 6.43
CA VAL A 27 -22.27 -1.08 5.15
C VAL A 27 -22.97 -2.44 5.08
N ASP A 28 -24.03 -2.51 4.26
CA ASP A 28 -24.71 -3.77 3.96
C ASP A 28 -23.76 -4.67 3.18
N THR A 29 -23.13 -5.58 3.90
CA THR A 29 -22.19 -6.57 3.32
C THR A 29 -22.89 -7.58 2.40
N THR A 30 -24.23 -7.59 2.33
CA THR A 30 -24.97 -8.46 1.41
C THR A 30 -24.94 -7.99 -0.04
N GLN A 31 -24.58 -6.73 -0.31
CA GLN A 31 -24.39 -6.20 -1.67
C GLN A 31 -23.06 -6.60 -2.32
N LEU A 32 -22.17 -7.30 -1.60
CA LEU A 32 -20.93 -7.88 -2.16
C LEU A 32 -21.19 -9.19 -2.91
N GLN A 33 -22.44 -9.56 -3.17
CA GLN A 33 -22.76 -10.77 -3.93
C GLN A 33 -22.67 -10.54 -5.44
N ALA A 34 -21.59 -11.14 -5.97
CA ALA A 34 -21.51 -11.76 -7.27
C ALA A 34 -21.70 -10.86 -8.50
N ASP A 35 -20.69 -10.10 -8.84
CA ASP A 35 -20.37 -9.89 -10.24
C ASP A 35 -19.75 -11.19 -10.78
N ASN A 36 -20.59 -12.02 -11.43
CA ASN A 36 -20.29 -13.19 -12.30
C ASN A 36 -18.96 -13.95 -12.08
N GLY A 37 -18.44 -14.04 -10.86
CA GLY A 37 -17.23 -14.78 -10.52
C GLY A 37 -15.91 -14.18 -11.06
N LYS A 38 -15.93 -13.01 -11.63
CA LYS A 38 -14.73 -12.29 -12.07
C LYS A 38 -14.19 -11.43 -10.92
N ARG A 39 -13.00 -11.79 -10.46
CA ARG A 39 -12.28 -10.98 -9.46
C ARG A 39 -11.72 -9.72 -10.12
N PRO A 40 -11.81 -8.53 -9.49
CA PRO A 40 -11.25 -7.30 -10.03
C PRO A 40 -9.72 -7.37 -10.08
N ASN A 41 -9.12 -6.70 -11.05
CA ASN A 41 -7.68 -6.44 -11.00
C ASN A 41 -7.41 -5.37 -9.92
N ILE A 42 -6.32 -5.55 -9.18
CA ILE A 42 -5.90 -4.64 -8.11
C ILE A 42 -4.56 -4.03 -8.53
N VAL A 43 -4.50 -2.70 -8.57
CA VAL A 43 -3.28 -1.95 -8.88
C VAL A 43 -2.95 -1.03 -7.72
N PHE A 44 -1.79 -1.25 -7.09
CA PHE A 44 -1.22 -0.34 -6.09
C PHE A 44 -0.17 0.55 -6.75
N ILE A 45 -0.37 1.86 -6.68
CA ILE A 45 0.63 2.84 -7.13
C ILE A 45 1.12 3.58 -5.89
N LEU A 46 2.39 3.36 -5.53
CA LEU A 46 3.04 4.00 -4.41
C LEU A 46 4.08 4.98 -4.92
N ALA A 47 3.81 6.26 -4.74
CA ALA A 47 4.79 7.31 -5.02
C ALA A 47 5.80 7.41 -3.87
N ASP A 48 7.08 7.61 -4.22
CA ASP A 48 8.16 7.82 -3.27
C ASP A 48 8.33 9.35 -3.04
N ASP A 49 8.42 9.76 -1.78
CA ASP A 49 8.62 11.14 -1.34
C ASP A 49 7.60 12.16 -1.88
N LEU A 50 6.36 11.74 -2.11
CA LEU A 50 5.26 12.61 -2.54
C LEU A 50 4.56 13.23 -1.31
N GLY A 51 4.51 14.56 -1.26
CA GLY A 51 3.79 15.30 -0.24
C GLY A 51 2.28 15.35 -0.48
N TYR A 52 1.51 15.62 0.57
CA TYR A 52 0.04 15.67 0.50
C TYR A 52 -0.47 16.68 -0.54
N THR A 53 0.19 17.85 -0.62
CA THR A 53 -0.21 18.94 -1.52
C THR A 53 0.56 18.96 -2.84
N ASP A 54 1.24 17.88 -3.21
CA ASP A 54 2.05 17.83 -4.44
C ASP A 54 1.25 17.43 -5.67
N ILE A 55 -0.03 17.08 -5.48
CA ILE A 55 -0.94 16.71 -6.58
C ILE A 55 -2.21 17.56 -6.58
N ALA A 56 -2.73 17.86 -7.77
CA ALA A 56 -3.88 18.73 -7.96
C ALA A 56 -5.13 18.36 -7.14
N PRO A 57 -5.51 17.08 -6.94
CA PRO A 57 -6.66 16.71 -6.10
C PRO A 57 -6.63 17.23 -4.66
N TYR A 58 -5.45 17.59 -4.16
CA TYR A 58 -5.26 18.15 -2.80
C TYR A 58 -4.77 19.60 -2.79
N GLY A 59 -4.90 20.29 -3.93
CA GLY A 59 -4.65 21.72 -4.01
C GLY A 59 -3.27 22.12 -4.51
N SER A 60 -2.52 21.19 -5.13
CA SER A 60 -1.26 21.53 -5.82
C SER A 60 -1.51 22.45 -7.01
N GLU A 61 -0.55 23.34 -7.27
CA GLU A 61 -0.42 24.09 -8.51
C GLU A 61 0.08 23.21 -9.69
N VAL A 62 0.64 22.05 -9.38
CA VAL A 62 1.10 21.08 -10.38
C VAL A 62 -0.11 20.40 -11.02
N ASN A 63 -0.18 20.47 -12.35
CA ASN A 63 -1.26 19.85 -13.09
C ASN A 63 -1.08 18.34 -13.16
N THR A 64 -1.98 17.59 -12.51
CA THR A 64 -2.00 16.11 -12.49
C THR A 64 -3.38 15.59 -12.97
N PRO A 65 -3.69 15.73 -14.27
CA PRO A 65 -5.06 15.50 -14.79
C PRO A 65 -5.53 14.06 -14.60
N SER A 66 -4.65 13.08 -14.76
CA SER A 66 -5.00 11.66 -14.56
C SER A 66 -5.34 11.36 -13.11
N LEU A 67 -4.58 11.93 -12.15
CA LEU A 67 -4.87 11.77 -10.72
C LEU A 67 -6.15 12.50 -10.34
N SER A 68 -6.43 13.67 -10.94
CA SER A 68 -7.68 14.39 -10.75
C SER A 68 -8.87 13.57 -11.22
N ALA A 69 -8.79 12.99 -12.43
CA ALA A 69 -9.86 12.13 -12.95
C ALA A 69 -10.10 10.89 -12.08
N LEU A 70 -9.03 10.29 -11.52
CA LEU A 70 -9.14 9.20 -10.57
C LEU A 70 -9.81 9.64 -9.25
N ALA A 71 -9.43 10.80 -8.75
CA ALA A 71 -9.98 11.37 -7.52
C ALA A 71 -11.47 11.73 -7.64
N GLU A 72 -11.94 12.09 -8.83
CA GLU A 72 -13.36 12.34 -9.14
C GLU A 72 -14.20 11.05 -9.18
N GLN A 73 -13.59 9.94 -9.59
CA GLN A 73 -14.26 8.63 -9.72
C GLN A 73 -14.12 7.75 -8.48
N GLY A 74 -13.19 8.08 -7.59
CA GLY A 74 -12.83 7.28 -6.42
C GLY A 74 -13.05 7.99 -5.10
N VAL A 75 -12.38 7.48 -4.07
CA VAL A 75 -12.40 8.06 -2.72
C VAL A 75 -11.07 8.77 -2.45
N ARG A 76 -11.15 9.99 -1.94
CA ARG A 76 -9.98 10.75 -1.45
C ARG A 76 -9.93 10.70 0.07
N PHE A 77 -8.81 10.26 0.61
CA PHE A 77 -8.57 10.28 2.05
C PHE A 77 -7.94 11.61 2.43
N THR A 78 -8.56 12.33 3.36
CA THR A 78 -8.06 13.63 3.86
C THR A 78 -7.31 13.51 5.16
N ASN A 79 -7.33 12.34 5.80
CA ASN A 79 -6.66 12.06 7.07
C ASN A 79 -5.96 10.70 7.01
N TYR A 80 -5.17 10.46 5.96
CA TYR A 80 -4.36 9.26 5.79
C TYR A 80 -2.98 9.46 6.40
N HIS A 81 -2.61 8.60 7.33
CA HIS A 81 -1.33 8.63 8.03
C HIS A 81 -0.49 7.41 7.66
N THR A 82 0.80 7.60 7.55
CA THR A 82 1.79 6.56 7.30
C THR A 82 3.04 6.81 8.12
N ALA A 83 4.02 5.91 8.05
CA ALA A 83 5.32 6.13 8.68
C ALA A 83 6.09 7.27 8.00
N ALA A 84 6.99 7.89 8.74
CA ALA A 84 7.75 9.05 8.28
C ALA A 84 8.81 8.72 7.21
N ASN A 85 9.21 7.45 7.09
CA ASN A 85 10.24 6.98 6.16
C ASN A 85 9.70 5.89 5.23
N CYS A 86 10.35 5.75 4.07
CA CYS A 86 9.91 4.85 2.98
C CYS A 86 9.87 3.37 3.38
N ALA A 87 10.90 2.78 3.97
CA ALA A 87 10.88 1.37 4.32
C ALA A 87 9.81 1.01 5.37
N PRO A 88 9.64 1.76 6.49
CA PRO A 88 8.53 1.56 7.41
C PRO A 88 7.16 1.69 6.76
N ALA A 89 6.94 2.72 5.93
CA ALA A 89 5.69 2.93 5.22
C ALA A 89 5.37 1.77 4.27
N ARG A 90 6.38 1.25 3.56
CA ARG A 90 6.26 0.09 2.67
C ARG A 90 5.93 -1.19 3.45
N ALA A 91 6.58 -1.40 4.60
CA ALA A 91 6.29 -2.53 5.47
C ALA A 91 4.82 -2.51 5.92
N MET A 92 4.36 -1.37 6.43
CA MET A 92 2.97 -1.19 6.88
C MET A 92 1.97 -1.38 5.73
N LEU A 93 2.22 -0.80 4.55
CA LEU A 93 1.35 -0.93 3.38
C LEU A 93 1.21 -2.38 2.94
N LEU A 94 2.34 -3.10 2.86
CA LEU A 94 2.35 -4.46 2.32
C LEU A 94 1.86 -5.52 3.32
N THR A 95 1.90 -5.24 4.63
CA THR A 95 1.56 -6.23 5.66
C THR A 95 0.32 -5.90 6.47
N GLY A 96 -0.10 -4.64 6.50
CA GLY A 96 -1.14 -4.17 7.42
C GLY A 96 -0.71 -4.15 8.90
N VAL A 97 0.58 -4.35 9.18
CA VAL A 97 1.14 -4.45 10.53
C VAL A 97 1.97 -3.22 10.83
N ASP A 98 1.98 -2.78 12.09
CA ASP A 98 2.85 -1.70 12.56
C ASP A 98 4.32 -1.96 12.19
N SER A 99 5.04 -0.92 11.80
CA SER A 99 6.39 -1.04 11.26
C SER A 99 7.39 -1.67 12.23
N HIS A 100 7.23 -1.44 13.55
CA HIS A 100 8.06 -2.09 14.57
C HIS A 100 7.78 -3.59 14.67
N LEU A 101 6.49 -3.96 14.62
CA LEU A 101 6.09 -5.37 14.62
C LEU A 101 6.52 -6.06 13.33
N ALA A 102 6.52 -5.33 12.21
CA ALA A 102 7.00 -5.84 10.93
C ALA A 102 8.53 -5.94 10.82
N GLY A 103 9.29 -5.51 11.85
CA GLY A 103 10.74 -5.55 11.87
C GLY A 103 11.45 -4.36 11.19
N VAL A 104 10.70 -3.37 10.72
CA VAL A 104 11.18 -2.22 9.91
C VAL A 104 10.81 -0.90 10.57
N PRO A 105 11.33 -0.57 11.75
CA PRO A 105 10.96 0.65 12.49
C PRO A 105 11.55 1.91 11.87
N ASN A 106 12.61 1.79 11.07
CA ASN A 106 13.28 2.86 10.34
C ASN A 106 13.91 2.30 9.06
N ILE A 107 14.45 3.18 8.23
CA ILE A 107 15.27 2.76 7.09
C ILE A 107 16.53 2.04 7.61
N PRO A 108 17.00 0.99 6.93
CA PRO A 108 18.13 0.19 7.41
C PRO A 108 19.40 1.01 7.68
N GLU A 109 19.63 2.05 6.88
CA GLU A 109 20.81 2.91 6.94
C GLU A 109 20.87 3.76 8.22
N MET A 110 19.72 4.07 8.82
CA MET A 110 19.61 4.90 10.02
C MET A 110 19.50 4.11 11.32
N LEU A 111 19.44 2.79 11.25
CA LEU A 111 19.37 1.95 12.45
C LEU A 111 20.71 1.93 13.19
N ALA A 112 20.69 2.40 14.44
CA ALA A 112 21.87 2.35 15.28
C ALA A 112 22.28 0.88 15.61
N PRO A 113 23.59 0.59 15.74
CA PRO A 113 24.07 -0.79 15.99
C PRO A 113 23.44 -1.47 17.19
N GLN A 114 23.14 -0.72 18.26
CA GLN A 114 22.47 -1.23 19.44
C GLN A 114 21.02 -1.63 19.19
N GLN A 115 20.31 -0.97 18.27
CA GLN A 115 18.93 -1.28 17.92
C GLN A 115 18.83 -2.61 17.17
N ARG A 116 19.80 -2.91 16.29
CA ARG A 116 19.85 -4.14 15.49
C ARG A 116 19.93 -5.44 16.34
N LYS A 117 20.15 -5.33 17.64
CA LYS A 117 20.10 -6.47 18.56
C LYS A 117 18.68 -6.92 18.90
N HIS A 118 17.68 -6.08 18.64
CA HIS A 118 16.28 -6.36 18.94
C HIS A 118 15.58 -6.91 17.68
N VAL A 119 14.78 -7.96 17.87
CA VAL A 119 14.06 -8.65 16.77
C VAL A 119 13.20 -7.69 15.94
N ASN A 120 12.60 -6.69 16.59
CA ASN A 120 11.74 -5.70 15.93
C ASN A 120 12.50 -4.52 15.31
N TYR A 121 13.84 -4.55 15.30
CA TYR A 121 14.70 -3.46 14.82
C TYR A 121 15.76 -3.98 13.84
N GLN A 122 15.33 -4.82 12.90
CA GLN A 122 16.24 -5.40 11.92
C GLN A 122 16.42 -4.51 10.67
N GLY A 123 15.46 -3.63 10.39
CA GLY A 123 15.43 -2.82 9.17
C GLY A 123 15.09 -3.62 7.91
N VAL A 124 14.70 -4.87 8.10
CA VAL A 124 14.22 -5.77 7.05
C VAL A 124 12.92 -6.42 7.49
N LEU A 125 12.09 -6.81 6.52
CA LEU A 125 10.79 -7.40 6.81
C LEU A 125 10.93 -8.70 7.60
N GLY A 126 10.24 -8.81 8.74
CA GLY A 126 10.20 -9.99 9.60
C GLY A 126 9.71 -11.23 8.83
N ASP A 127 10.17 -12.42 9.26
CA ASP A 127 9.73 -13.67 8.62
C ASP A 127 8.33 -14.11 9.09
N ASP A 128 7.89 -13.57 10.20
CA ASP A 128 6.62 -13.81 10.89
C ASP A 128 5.44 -12.97 10.36
N VAL A 129 5.70 -12.03 9.44
CA VAL A 129 4.64 -11.22 8.82
C VAL A 129 4.34 -11.67 7.40
N VAL A 130 3.06 -11.66 7.06
CA VAL A 130 2.54 -12.01 5.74
C VAL A 130 2.28 -10.74 4.93
N THR A 131 2.58 -10.75 3.65
CA THR A 131 2.29 -9.63 2.76
C THR A 131 0.93 -9.79 2.09
N VAL A 132 0.33 -8.67 1.70
CA VAL A 132 -0.88 -8.66 0.86
C VAL A 132 -0.69 -9.43 -0.45
N ALA A 133 0.52 -9.44 -1.00
CA ALA A 133 0.85 -10.20 -2.20
C ALA A 133 0.73 -11.71 -1.97
N THR A 134 1.20 -12.22 -0.81
CA THR A 134 1.03 -13.63 -0.42
C THR A 134 -0.46 -13.98 -0.29
N LEU A 135 -1.24 -13.14 0.40
CA LEU A 135 -2.68 -13.37 0.58
C LEU A 135 -3.43 -13.37 -0.76
N LEU A 136 -3.04 -12.50 -1.68
CA LEU A 136 -3.62 -12.45 -3.02
C LEU A 136 -3.21 -13.67 -3.86
N GLU A 137 -1.94 -14.08 -3.79
CA GLU A 137 -1.45 -15.31 -4.45
C GLU A 137 -2.20 -16.55 -3.95
N ASP A 138 -2.34 -16.72 -2.64
CA ASP A 138 -3.11 -17.79 -2.00
C ASP A 138 -4.59 -17.77 -2.42
N SER A 139 -5.10 -16.57 -2.72
CA SER A 139 -6.45 -16.38 -3.25
C SER A 139 -6.55 -16.60 -4.76
N GLY A 140 -5.47 -16.98 -5.44
CA GLY A 140 -5.43 -17.28 -6.87
C GLY A 140 -5.25 -16.08 -7.80
N TYR A 141 -4.77 -14.94 -7.29
CA TYR A 141 -4.32 -13.83 -8.11
C TYR A 141 -2.90 -14.08 -8.65
N HIS A 142 -2.62 -13.53 -9.82
CA HIS A 142 -1.26 -13.36 -10.28
C HIS A 142 -0.70 -12.04 -9.73
N THR A 143 0.45 -12.12 -9.07
CA THR A 143 1.04 -11.01 -8.33
C THR A 143 2.32 -10.51 -9.00
N TYR A 144 2.39 -9.22 -9.22
CA TYR A 144 3.49 -8.56 -9.92
C TYR A 144 3.97 -7.35 -9.10
N MET A 145 5.26 -7.08 -9.17
CA MET A 145 5.85 -5.89 -8.58
C MET A 145 6.86 -5.26 -9.55
N ALA A 146 6.78 -3.93 -9.74
CA ALA A 146 7.81 -3.13 -10.38
C ALA A 146 8.08 -1.90 -9.52
N GLY A 147 9.36 -1.56 -9.28
CA GLY A 147 9.79 -0.39 -8.52
C GLY A 147 10.57 -0.72 -7.25
N LYS A 148 10.58 0.21 -6.28
CA LYS A 148 11.37 0.13 -5.05
C LYS A 148 10.82 -0.91 -4.08
N TRP A 149 11.71 -1.77 -3.57
CA TRP A 149 11.40 -2.74 -2.51
C TRP A 149 11.72 -2.21 -1.12
N HIS A 150 12.99 -2.02 -0.81
CA HIS A 150 13.53 -1.44 0.43
C HIS A 150 13.11 -2.16 1.73
N LEU A 151 12.90 -3.48 1.68
CA LEU A 151 12.46 -4.31 2.83
C LEU A 151 13.38 -5.53 3.07
N GLY A 152 14.60 -5.49 2.53
CA GLY A 152 15.62 -6.52 2.69
C GLY A 152 16.15 -7.01 1.35
N MET A 153 17.47 -7.23 1.29
CA MET A 153 18.19 -7.66 0.08
C MET A 153 18.56 -9.15 0.09
N GLU A 154 18.52 -9.77 1.26
CA GLU A 154 18.82 -11.18 1.44
C GLU A 154 17.88 -12.05 0.58
N PRO A 155 18.34 -13.21 0.11
CA PRO A 155 17.54 -14.04 -0.81
C PRO A 155 16.13 -14.38 -0.30
N ASN A 156 15.98 -14.61 1.02
CA ASN A 156 14.70 -14.92 1.65
C ASN A 156 13.81 -13.68 1.91
N LYS A 157 14.37 -12.46 1.80
CA LYS A 157 13.65 -11.18 2.02
C LYS A 157 13.17 -10.52 0.73
N ARG A 158 13.57 -11.05 -0.43
CA ARG A 158 13.23 -10.49 -1.73
C ARG A 158 11.72 -10.58 -2.02
N PRO A 159 11.16 -9.67 -2.83
CA PRO A 159 9.73 -9.67 -3.14
C PRO A 159 9.24 -11.01 -3.72
N SER A 160 10.08 -11.73 -4.51
CA SER A 160 9.76 -13.06 -5.03
C SER A 160 9.61 -14.15 -3.95
N ARG A 161 9.98 -13.88 -2.70
CA ARG A 161 9.76 -14.75 -1.54
C ARG A 161 8.69 -14.20 -0.61
N ARG A 162 8.03 -13.13 -1.04
CA ARG A 162 7.00 -12.41 -0.31
C ARG A 162 5.71 -12.28 -1.12
N GLY A 163 5.39 -13.33 -1.92
CA GLY A 163 4.15 -13.46 -2.64
C GLY A 163 4.09 -12.77 -4.01
N PHE A 164 5.19 -12.19 -4.51
CA PHE A 164 5.22 -11.63 -5.86
C PHE A 164 5.81 -12.63 -6.85
N GLN A 165 5.00 -13.14 -7.76
CA GLN A 165 5.38 -14.14 -8.77
C GLN A 165 6.36 -13.59 -9.81
N ARG A 166 6.22 -12.31 -10.16
CA ARG A 166 7.14 -11.62 -11.07
C ARG A 166 7.54 -10.27 -10.49
N THR A 167 8.85 -10.00 -10.54
CA THR A 167 9.40 -8.80 -9.93
C THR A 167 10.45 -8.14 -10.81
N MET A 168 10.37 -6.82 -10.91
CA MET A 168 11.44 -5.94 -11.38
C MET A 168 11.67 -4.91 -10.27
N ALA A 169 12.51 -5.23 -9.30
CA ALA A 169 12.63 -4.47 -8.07
C ALA A 169 14.01 -3.83 -7.91
N MET A 170 14.01 -2.54 -7.59
CA MET A 170 15.12 -1.86 -6.98
C MET A 170 15.12 -2.23 -5.49
N MET A 171 16.17 -2.90 -5.05
CA MET A 171 16.19 -3.56 -3.74
C MET A 171 16.48 -2.63 -2.58
N ASP A 172 17.17 -1.53 -2.85
CA ASP A 172 17.69 -0.54 -1.90
C ASP A 172 16.91 0.79 -1.98
N SER A 173 17.38 1.80 -1.25
CA SER A 173 16.75 3.12 -1.15
C SER A 173 16.78 3.94 -2.46
N GLY A 174 17.75 3.70 -3.34
CA GLY A 174 17.95 4.47 -4.59
C GLY A 174 18.74 5.75 -4.36
#